data_1571933a7ff39cf557dc385b5c0aaab1
#
_entry.id   1571933a7ff39cf557dc385b5c0aaab1
#
_cell.length_a   1.000
_cell.length_b   1.000
_cell.length_c   1.000
_cell.angle_alpha   90.00
_cell.angle_beta   90.00
_cell.angle_gamma   90.00
#
_symmetry.space_group_name_H-M   'P 1'
#
loop_
_entity.id
_entity.type
_entity.pdbx_description
1 polymer ?
#
loop_
_entity_poly.entity_id
_entity_poly.type
_entity_poly.pdbx_seq_one_letter_code
_entity_poly.pdbx_strand_id
1 'polypeptide(L)'
;MSTQVDLQTSKGTIRIELDDAKAPLSSRNFLAYVDAGHYNGTVFHRVIPSFMIQGGGFEPGMKQKPTQAPINNEANNGLKNDHYTLAMARTSAPHSATAQFFINTTDNGFLNFKSESPQGWGYAVFGKVVSGQD
;
A
#
# COMPACT_ATOMS: atom_id res chain seq x y z
N MET A 1 0.26 7.04 -18.42
CA MET A 1 1.36 6.09 -18.20
C MET A 1 1.44 5.73 -16.73
N SER A 2 1.68 4.47 -16.43
CA SER A 2 1.84 4.03 -15.06
C SER A 2 3.32 3.91 -14.71
N THR A 3 3.65 4.17 -13.45
CA THR A 3 5.01 4.09 -12.93
C THR A 3 5.25 2.71 -12.35
N GLN A 4 6.39 2.11 -12.64
CA GLN A 4 6.77 0.82 -12.08
C GLN A 4 7.87 0.99 -11.04
N VAL A 5 7.80 0.20 -9.97
CA VAL A 5 8.78 0.20 -8.88
C VAL A 5 9.15 -1.25 -8.58
N ASP A 6 10.44 -1.50 -8.36
CA ASP A 6 10.93 -2.82 -7.96
C ASP A 6 11.21 -2.81 -6.45
N LEU A 7 10.57 -3.75 -5.74
CA LEU A 7 10.85 -4.00 -4.33
C LEU A 7 11.84 -5.17 -4.26
N GLN A 8 13.09 -4.87 -3.92
CA GLN A 8 14.14 -5.89 -3.79
C GLN A 8 14.11 -6.42 -2.37
N THR A 9 13.60 -7.63 -2.20
CA THR A 9 13.43 -8.24 -0.87
C THR A 9 14.40 -9.41 -0.70
N SER A 10 14.51 -9.90 0.54
CA SER A 10 15.32 -11.10 0.83
C SER A 10 14.79 -12.36 0.15
N LYS A 11 13.55 -12.33 -0.35
CA LYS A 11 12.92 -13.46 -1.05
C LYS A 11 12.83 -13.26 -2.57
N GLY A 12 13.41 -12.18 -3.09
CA GLY A 12 13.41 -11.86 -4.51
C GLY A 12 12.83 -10.50 -4.80
N THR A 13 12.75 -10.17 -6.09
CA THR A 13 12.25 -8.87 -6.54
C THR A 13 10.75 -8.95 -6.82
N ILE A 14 10.02 -7.99 -6.26
CA ILE A 14 8.59 -7.79 -6.55
C ILE A 14 8.48 -6.53 -7.38
N ARG A 15 7.95 -6.64 -8.60
CA ARG A 15 7.69 -5.48 -9.44
C ARG A 15 6.25 -5.07 -9.31
N ILE A 16 6.04 -3.81 -9.00
CA ILE A 16 4.71 -3.23 -8.85
C ILE A 16 4.49 -2.14 -9.87
N GLU A 17 3.24 -1.95 -10.27
CA GLU A 17 2.82 -0.88 -11.17
C GLU A 17 1.81 0.00 -10.45
N LEU A 18 2.10 1.29 -10.39
CA LEU A 18 1.25 2.26 -9.70
C LEU A 18 0.19 2.80 -10.67
N ASP A 19 -1.03 2.99 -10.18
CA ASP A 19 -2.12 3.58 -10.97
C ASP A 19 -2.13 5.09 -10.77
N ASP A 20 -1.28 5.79 -11.52
CA ASP A 20 -1.09 7.23 -11.39
C ASP A 20 -2.36 8.01 -11.78
N ALA A 21 -3.20 7.43 -12.64
CA ALA A 21 -4.39 8.10 -13.14
C ALA A 21 -5.53 8.09 -12.11
N LYS A 22 -5.78 6.92 -11.49
CA LYS A 22 -6.90 6.76 -10.56
C LYS A 22 -6.52 6.98 -9.10
N ALA A 23 -5.25 6.88 -8.77
CA ALA A 23 -4.75 7.07 -7.42
C ALA A 23 -3.54 8.02 -7.40
N PRO A 24 -3.70 9.26 -7.86
CA PRO A 24 -2.56 10.18 -8.00
C PRO A 24 -1.93 10.56 -6.66
N LEU A 25 -2.72 10.78 -5.62
CA LEU A 25 -2.18 11.15 -4.30
C LEU A 25 -1.41 9.99 -3.67
N SER A 26 -1.99 8.79 -3.69
CA SER A 26 -1.34 7.61 -3.11
C SER A 26 -0.08 7.24 -3.88
N SER A 27 -0.13 7.28 -5.21
CA SER A 27 1.01 6.95 -6.06
C SER A 27 2.15 7.96 -5.83
N ARG A 28 1.84 9.25 -5.82
CA ARG A 28 2.82 10.31 -5.59
C ARG A 28 3.42 10.23 -4.19
N ASN A 29 2.60 9.94 -3.20
CA ASN A 29 3.02 9.75 -1.83
C ASN A 29 4.00 8.58 -1.70
N PHE A 30 3.66 7.44 -2.31
CA PHE A 30 4.52 6.26 -2.31
C PHE A 30 5.86 6.57 -2.97
N LEU A 31 5.86 7.23 -4.13
CA LEU A 31 7.08 7.60 -4.84
C LEU A 31 7.94 8.59 -4.06
N ALA A 32 7.33 9.50 -3.32
CA ALA A 32 8.07 10.42 -2.45
C ALA A 32 8.86 9.66 -1.39
N TYR A 33 8.27 8.63 -0.79
CA TYR A 33 8.98 7.79 0.18
C TYR A 33 10.05 6.92 -0.49
N VAL A 34 9.80 6.44 -1.70
CA VAL A 34 10.80 5.71 -2.48
C VAL A 34 12.02 6.60 -2.74
N ASP A 35 11.79 7.81 -3.23
CA ASP A 35 12.87 8.74 -3.55
C ASP A 35 13.66 9.17 -2.31
N ALA A 36 13.00 9.24 -1.16
CA ALA A 36 13.65 9.59 0.11
C ALA A 36 14.40 8.41 0.75
N GLY A 37 14.33 7.21 0.14
CA GLY A 37 14.97 6.02 0.70
C GLY A 37 14.26 5.44 1.92
N HIS A 38 13.04 5.87 2.20
CA HIS A 38 12.29 5.46 3.40
C HIS A 38 12.10 3.95 3.49
N TYR A 39 11.79 3.30 2.35
CA TYR A 39 11.49 1.87 2.34
C TYR A 39 12.73 0.98 2.43
N ASN A 40 13.92 1.55 2.22
CA ASN A 40 15.16 0.78 2.35
C ASN A 40 15.35 0.35 3.81
N GLY A 41 15.63 -0.94 4.01
CA GLY A 41 15.80 -1.50 5.34
C GLY A 41 14.51 -1.73 6.12
N THR A 42 13.34 -1.53 5.51
CA THR A 42 12.06 -1.86 6.15
C THR A 42 11.70 -3.33 5.94
N VAL A 43 10.77 -3.82 6.76
CA VAL A 43 10.35 -5.22 6.71
C VAL A 43 8.84 -5.32 6.48
N PHE A 44 8.39 -6.47 5.98
CA PHE A 44 6.99 -6.84 6.02
C PHE A 44 6.69 -7.33 7.42
N HIS A 45 6.25 -6.44 8.28
CA HIS A 45 6.08 -6.71 9.72
C HIS A 45 4.77 -7.45 10.04
N ARG A 46 3.87 -7.56 9.09
CA ARG A 46 2.59 -8.23 9.29
C ARG A 46 2.29 -9.08 8.07
N VAL A 47 2.29 -10.39 8.25
CA VAL A 47 2.00 -11.36 7.18
C VAL A 47 0.89 -12.27 7.66
N ILE A 48 -0.26 -12.22 7.00
CA ILE A 48 -1.42 -13.05 7.34
C ILE A 48 -1.75 -13.90 6.13
N PRO A 49 -1.57 -15.23 6.20
CA PRO A 49 -1.88 -16.12 5.08
C PRO A 49 -3.33 -15.98 4.64
N SER A 50 -3.56 -16.00 3.33
CA SER A 50 -4.87 -15.86 2.71
C SER A 50 -5.56 -14.53 3.02
N PHE A 51 -4.78 -13.49 3.32
CA PHE A 51 -5.29 -12.14 3.55
C PHE A 51 -4.37 -11.11 2.91
N MET A 52 -3.25 -10.77 3.55
CA MET A 52 -2.36 -9.73 3.02
C MET A 52 -0.97 -9.79 3.67
N ILE A 53 -0.02 -9.09 3.06
CA ILE A 53 1.27 -8.77 3.69
C ILE A 53 1.40 -7.25 3.76
N GLN A 54 1.84 -6.74 4.90
CA GLN A 54 1.92 -5.30 5.18
C GLN A 54 3.34 -4.91 5.57
N GLY A 55 3.80 -3.79 5.01
CA GLY A 55 5.15 -3.31 5.30
C GLY A 55 5.30 -1.83 5.03
N GLY A 56 6.54 -1.38 5.05
CA GLY A 56 6.90 0.00 4.71
C GLY A 56 6.96 0.96 5.90
N GLY A 57 6.72 0.49 7.12
CA GLY A 57 6.72 1.38 8.29
C GLY A 57 7.73 1.04 9.38
N PHE A 58 8.26 -0.18 9.37
CA PHE A 58 9.10 -0.67 10.47
C PHE A 58 10.43 -1.21 9.97
N GLU A 59 11.49 -0.94 10.75
CA GLU A 59 12.80 -1.58 10.60
C GLU A 59 12.82 -2.89 11.39
N PRO A 60 13.84 -3.76 11.17
CA PRO A 60 13.99 -4.95 12.02
C PRO A 60 13.97 -4.59 13.50
N GLY A 61 13.32 -5.43 14.31
CA GLY A 61 13.11 -5.16 15.72
C GLY A 61 11.87 -4.32 16.01
N MET A 62 11.01 -4.11 15.00
CA MET A 62 9.75 -3.37 15.12
C MET A 62 9.94 -1.90 15.48
N LYS A 63 11.03 -1.30 15.01
CA LYS A 63 11.28 0.13 15.18
C LYS A 63 10.58 0.90 14.06
N GLN A 64 9.61 1.73 14.42
CA GLN A 64 8.84 2.51 13.44
C GLN A 64 9.66 3.68 12.91
N LYS A 65 9.66 3.84 11.59
CA LYS A 65 10.32 4.98 10.94
C LYS A 65 9.43 6.21 10.98
N PRO A 66 10.02 7.42 11.10
CA PRO A 66 9.25 8.66 11.02
C PRO A 66 8.60 8.81 9.65
N THR A 67 7.43 9.45 9.61
CA THR A 67 6.67 9.65 8.37
C THR A 67 6.37 11.12 8.16
N GLN A 68 5.92 11.44 6.94
CA GLN A 68 5.41 12.76 6.57
C GLN A 68 3.93 12.86 6.93
N ALA A 69 3.31 14.01 6.62
CA ALA A 69 1.89 14.21 6.90
C ALA A 69 1.03 13.18 6.16
N PRO A 70 -0.11 12.76 6.75
CA PRO A 70 -1.02 11.82 6.08
C PRO A 70 -1.66 12.43 4.84
N ILE A 71 -2.14 11.54 3.96
CA ILE A 71 -2.84 11.93 2.74
C ILE A 71 -4.31 11.54 2.81
N ASN A 72 -5.13 12.18 1.96
CA ASN A 72 -6.54 11.85 1.85
C ASN A 72 -6.71 10.46 1.24
N ASN A 73 -7.74 9.76 1.70
CA ASN A 73 -8.10 8.44 1.20
C ASN A 73 -8.68 8.57 -0.20
N GLU A 74 -8.18 7.76 -1.12
CA GLU A 74 -8.63 7.74 -2.51
C GLU A 74 -9.41 6.46 -2.86
N ALA A 75 -9.91 5.74 -1.85
CA ALA A 75 -10.58 4.47 -2.10
C ALA A 75 -11.86 4.59 -2.94
N ASN A 76 -12.39 5.80 -3.09
CA ASN A 76 -13.54 6.08 -3.95
C ASN A 76 -13.18 6.17 -5.43
N ASN A 77 -12.00 5.71 -5.84
CA ASN A 77 -11.52 5.76 -7.23
C ASN A 77 -11.98 4.61 -8.11
N GLY A 78 -12.78 3.68 -7.57
CA GLY A 78 -13.28 2.53 -8.31
C GLY A 78 -12.36 1.32 -8.34
N LEU A 79 -11.14 1.42 -7.81
CA LEU A 79 -10.23 0.29 -7.72
C LEU A 79 -10.60 -0.60 -6.54
N LYS A 80 -10.42 -1.92 -6.71
CA LYS A 80 -10.84 -2.91 -5.72
C LYS A 80 -9.64 -3.61 -5.11
N ASN A 81 -9.79 -4.05 -3.86
CA ASN A 81 -8.78 -4.82 -3.14
C ASN A 81 -8.80 -6.27 -3.60
N ASP A 82 -8.40 -6.49 -4.85
CA ASP A 82 -8.32 -7.80 -5.46
C ASP A 82 -6.95 -8.43 -5.23
N HIS A 83 -6.82 -9.70 -5.55
CA HIS A 83 -5.57 -10.47 -5.43
C HIS A 83 -4.41 -9.72 -6.12
N TYR A 84 -3.30 -9.54 -5.42
CA TYR A 84 -2.07 -8.88 -5.87
C TYR A 84 -2.17 -7.36 -6.09
N THR A 85 -3.21 -6.70 -5.57
CA THR A 85 -3.24 -5.22 -5.57
C THR A 85 -2.51 -4.67 -4.35
N LEU A 86 -1.97 -3.44 -4.51
CA LEU A 86 -1.39 -2.68 -3.42
C LEU A 86 -2.39 -1.66 -2.92
N ALA A 87 -2.51 -1.57 -1.60
CA ALA A 87 -3.38 -0.58 -0.96
C ALA A 87 -2.65 0.09 0.19
N MET A 88 -3.08 1.32 0.51
CA MET A 88 -2.50 2.07 1.63
C MET A 88 -3.04 1.56 2.95
N ALA A 89 -2.14 1.17 3.86
CA ALA A 89 -2.50 0.90 5.25
C ALA A 89 -2.78 2.23 5.96
N ARG A 90 -3.66 2.21 6.93
CA ARG A 90 -4.04 3.39 7.71
C ARG A 90 -4.53 2.98 9.09
N THR A 91 -4.73 3.98 9.94
CA THR A 91 -5.42 3.77 11.23
C THR A 91 -6.93 3.74 11.00
N SER A 92 -7.71 3.73 12.08
CA SER A 92 -9.16 3.80 11.99
C SER A 92 -9.66 5.13 11.44
N ALA A 93 -8.84 6.18 11.44
CA ALA A 93 -9.18 7.46 10.81
C ALA A 93 -9.07 7.30 9.28
N PRO A 94 -10.11 7.65 8.50
CA PRO A 94 -10.11 7.39 7.05
C PRO A 94 -8.99 8.05 6.28
N HIS A 95 -8.55 9.23 6.68
CA HIS A 95 -7.53 10.03 5.98
C HIS A 95 -6.23 10.08 6.78
N SER A 96 -5.72 8.91 7.17
CA SER A 96 -4.55 8.78 8.04
C SER A 96 -3.38 8.03 7.41
N ALA A 97 -3.47 7.68 6.14
CA ALA A 97 -2.42 6.92 5.46
C ALA A 97 -1.13 7.74 5.34
N THR A 98 0.01 7.11 5.61
CA THR A 98 1.34 7.72 5.47
C THR A 98 2.23 6.86 4.58
N ALA A 99 3.09 6.02 5.16
CA ALA A 99 4.07 5.24 4.40
C ALA A 99 3.71 3.77 4.26
N GLN A 100 2.98 3.20 5.21
CA GLN A 100 2.71 1.77 5.21
C GLN A 100 1.72 1.38 4.12
N PHE A 101 1.98 0.24 3.51
CA PHE A 101 1.11 -0.32 2.48
C PHE A 101 0.96 -1.81 2.71
N PHE A 102 -0.03 -2.41 2.05
CA PHE A 102 -0.16 -3.86 2.06
C PHE A 102 -0.45 -4.38 0.66
N ILE A 103 -0.11 -5.64 0.45
CA ILE A 103 -0.38 -6.35 -0.79
C ILE A 103 -1.45 -7.40 -0.48
N ASN A 104 -2.57 -7.32 -1.20
CA ASN A 104 -3.64 -8.30 -1.04
C ASN A 104 -3.21 -9.63 -1.65
N THR A 105 -3.20 -10.69 -0.85
CA THR A 105 -2.85 -12.04 -1.30
C THR A 105 -4.08 -12.87 -1.63
N THR A 106 -5.25 -12.26 -1.55
CA THR A 106 -6.53 -12.83 -1.97
C THR A 106 -7.47 -11.67 -2.30
N ASP A 107 -8.66 -11.95 -2.81
CA ASP A 107 -9.67 -10.93 -3.04
C ASP A 107 -10.29 -10.51 -1.70
N ASN A 108 -10.05 -9.28 -1.30
CA ASN A 108 -10.51 -8.73 -0.02
C ASN A 108 -11.57 -7.66 -0.23
N GLY A 109 -12.71 -8.06 -0.79
CA GLY A 109 -13.78 -7.14 -1.13
C GLY A 109 -14.33 -6.34 0.06
N PHE A 110 -14.21 -6.87 1.27
CA PHE A 110 -14.66 -6.16 2.48
C PHE A 110 -13.79 -4.92 2.78
N LEU A 111 -12.63 -4.78 2.15
CA LEU A 111 -11.77 -3.60 2.28
C LEU A 111 -12.08 -2.51 1.25
N ASN A 112 -13.00 -2.76 0.33
CA ASN A 112 -13.34 -1.80 -0.71
C ASN A 112 -14.15 -0.63 -0.17
N PHE A 113 -14.09 0.50 -0.88
CA PHE A 113 -14.88 1.68 -0.57
C PHE A 113 -16.38 1.36 -0.63
N LYS A 114 -17.12 1.79 0.37
CA LYS A 114 -18.58 1.62 0.44
C LYS A 114 -19.30 2.95 0.54
N SER A 115 -18.76 3.88 1.31
CA SER A 115 -19.35 5.19 1.52
C SER A 115 -18.32 6.13 2.14
N GLU A 116 -18.58 7.44 2.07
CA GLU A 116 -17.70 8.44 2.69
C GLU A 116 -18.03 8.60 4.18
N SER A 117 -17.87 7.51 4.91
CA SER A 117 -18.08 7.44 6.36
C SER A 117 -16.88 6.76 7.01
N PRO A 118 -16.63 6.92 8.31
CA PRO A 118 -15.46 6.33 8.95
C PRO A 118 -15.34 4.82 8.75
N GLN A 119 -16.45 4.10 8.69
CA GLN A 119 -16.45 2.65 8.51
C GLN A 119 -16.58 2.23 7.06
N GLY A 120 -16.98 3.14 6.16
CA GLY A 120 -17.25 2.83 4.77
C GLY A 120 -16.17 3.22 3.78
N TRP A 121 -15.17 4.04 4.18
CA TRP A 121 -14.14 4.51 3.27
C TRP A 121 -13.30 3.39 2.67
N GLY A 122 -13.02 2.34 3.44
CA GLY A 122 -12.16 1.26 2.96
C GLY A 122 -10.70 1.67 2.85
N TYR A 123 -9.96 0.96 2.01
CA TYR A 123 -8.52 1.14 1.83
C TYR A 123 -8.22 1.44 0.37
N ALA A 124 -7.46 2.50 0.13
CA ALA A 124 -7.20 3.00 -1.21
C ALA A 124 -6.21 2.10 -1.95
N VAL A 125 -6.67 1.47 -3.03
CA VAL A 125 -5.81 0.71 -3.94
C VAL A 125 -5.12 1.71 -4.87
N PHE A 126 -3.80 1.57 -5.02
CA PHE A 126 -3.02 2.48 -5.86
C PHE A 126 -2.07 1.76 -6.81
N GLY A 127 -2.06 0.45 -6.83
CA GLY A 127 -1.19 -0.30 -7.73
C GLY A 127 -1.45 -1.79 -7.68
N LYS A 128 -0.59 -2.53 -8.38
CA LYS A 128 -0.68 -3.99 -8.44
C LYS A 128 0.69 -4.61 -8.62
N VAL A 129 0.84 -5.86 -8.23
CA VAL A 129 2.04 -6.64 -8.46
C VAL A 129 1.98 -7.19 -9.88
N VAL A 130 3.02 -6.95 -10.68
CA VAL A 130 3.08 -7.42 -12.07
C VAL A 130 4.10 -8.53 -12.26
N SER A 131 5.02 -8.74 -11.33
CA SER A 131 5.92 -9.89 -11.31
C SER A 131 6.44 -10.14 -9.89
N GLY A 132 6.94 -11.35 -9.62
CA GLY A 132 7.40 -11.72 -8.29
C GLY A 132 6.27 -12.15 -7.35
N GLN A 133 5.20 -12.68 -7.92
CA GLN A 133 3.99 -13.06 -7.17
C GLN A 133 4.15 -14.34 -6.36
N ASP A 134 5.20 -15.10 -6.61
CA ASP A 134 5.48 -16.37 -5.93
C ASP A 134 6.30 -16.22 -4.62
#